data_7e9d7e2ed0324d9eadb8608433b83649
#
_entry.id   7e9d7e2ed0324d9eadb8608433b83649
#
_cell.length_a   1.000
_cell.length_b   1.000
_cell.length_c   1.000
_cell.angle_alpha   90.00
_cell.angle_beta   90.00
_cell.angle_gamma   90.00
#
_symmetry.space_group_name_H-M   'P 1'
#
loop_
_entity.id
_entity.type
_entity.pdbx_description
1 polymer ?
#
loop_
_entity_poly.entity_id
_entity_poly.type
_entity_poly.pdbx_seq_one_letter_code
_entity_poly.pdbx_strand_id
1 'polypeptide(L)'
;MTGPTWTRAALVPVRRGAAHPEIAALPNGLPTVDELFTFMRDAERRFETLRMRIEERVYAGRGAQIQVHDVALRHPNQARVVTTFPSNKAAGHSELWISDGEIVRTYSAQHKLGTSRPVRPRVRGLDPKSYPGRSTVYDPITALPAETLPEMFVHPAGYCQNVLSTGVCWISGTDRVAGREAIVVECDHPRAVERYVDRPDYHVQITVDRLDGVITRMVESVGGEVTRVAEVVNLAPDAALPATTFEFEFPEGTTLLY
;
A
#
# COMPACT_ATOMS: atom_id res chain seq x y z
N MET A 1 -4.34 45.63 13.88
CA MET A 1 -3.61 44.35 13.96
C MET A 1 -3.99 43.54 12.73
N THR A 2 -3.15 43.60 11.71
CA THR A 2 -3.35 42.90 10.42
C THR A 2 -2.73 41.52 10.53
N GLY A 3 -3.56 40.48 10.43
CA GLY A 3 -3.11 39.07 10.45
C GLY A 3 -2.31 38.71 9.19
N PRO A 4 -1.45 37.69 9.23
CA PRO A 4 -0.61 37.32 8.11
C PRO A 4 -1.45 36.74 6.97
N THR A 5 -1.33 37.35 5.80
CA THR A 5 -1.87 36.87 4.52
C THR A 5 -1.01 35.69 4.06
N TRP A 6 -1.57 34.47 4.09
CA TRP A 6 -0.95 33.30 3.51
C TRP A 6 -1.06 33.34 1.98
N THR A 7 0.05 33.62 1.32
CA THR A 7 0.12 33.55 -0.14
C THR A 7 0.11 32.07 -0.56
N ARG A 8 -0.87 31.71 -1.37
CA ARG A 8 -1.01 30.38 -1.96
C ARG A 8 0.23 30.07 -2.79
N ALA A 9 1.07 29.14 -2.32
CA ALA A 9 2.19 28.66 -3.11
C ALA A 9 1.63 27.99 -4.38
N ALA A 10 1.98 28.54 -5.53
CA ALA A 10 1.61 27.96 -6.82
C ALA A 10 2.23 26.56 -6.93
N LEU A 11 1.41 25.57 -7.27
CA LEU A 11 1.86 24.24 -7.64
C LEU A 11 2.88 24.37 -8.77
N VAL A 12 4.15 24.10 -8.48
CA VAL A 12 5.18 24.07 -9.51
C VAL A 12 4.87 22.86 -10.40
N PRO A 13 4.58 23.06 -11.69
CA PRO A 13 4.33 21.94 -12.58
C PRO A 13 5.59 21.09 -12.63
N VAL A 14 5.44 19.79 -12.39
CA VAL A 14 6.51 18.80 -12.57
C VAL A 14 7.00 18.96 -14.01
N ARG A 15 8.23 19.45 -14.19
CA ARG A 15 8.85 19.55 -15.50
C ARG A 15 8.96 18.15 -16.08
N ARG A 16 8.11 17.81 -17.06
CA ARG A 16 8.37 16.73 -18.01
C ARG A 16 9.65 17.09 -18.75
N GLY A 17 10.77 16.49 -18.39
CA GLY A 17 12.04 16.79 -19.05
C GLY A 17 13.31 16.33 -18.34
N ALA A 18 13.24 15.85 -17.10
CA ALA A 18 14.35 15.07 -16.54
C ALA A 18 14.20 13.65 -17.10
N ALA A 19 15.25 13.13 -17.74
CA ALA A 19 15.32 11.71 -18.10
C ALA A 19 14.95 10.92 -16.84
N HIS A 20 13.79 10.24 -16.85
CA HIS A 20 13.40 9.38 -15.75
C HIS A 20 14.52 8.32 -15.64
N PRO A 21 15.09 8.09 -14.45
CA PRO A 21 16.00 6.99 -14.30
C PRO A 21 15.32 5.74 -14.83
N GLU A 22 16.06 4.96 -15.60
CA GLU A 22 15.55 3.74 -16.24
C GLU A 22 14.88 2.87 -15.19
N ILE A 23 13.63 2.47 -15.45
CA ILE A 23 12.88 1.63 -14.52
C ILE A 23 13.54 0.25 -14.55
N ALA A 24 13.94 -0.26 -13.40
CA ALA A 24 14.59 -1.55 -13.29
C ALA A 24 13.68 -2.66 -13.87
N ALA A 25 14.25 -3.49 -14.74
CA ALA A 25 13.59 -4.68 -15.28
C ALA A 25 14.15 -5.92 -14.55
N LEU A 26 13.32 -6.96 -14.42
CA LEU A 26 13.78 -8.25 -13.89
C LEU A 26 14.49 -9.06 -14.98
N PRO A 27 15.48 -9.88 -14.62
CA PRO A 27 16.08 -10.85 -15.54
C PRO A 27 15.07 -11.91 -15.96
N ASN A 28 15.33 -12.62 -17.06
CA ASN A 28 14.46 -13.70 -17.55
C ASN A 28 14.37 -14.90 -16.58
N GLY A 29 15.38 -15.10 -15.72
CA GLY A 29 15.42 -16.13 -14.68
C GLY A 29 14.88 -15.66 -13.33
N LEU A 30 15.27 -16.37 -12.26
CA LEU A 30 15.05 -15.90 -10.90
C LEU A 30 16.02 -14.74 -10.61
N PRO A 31 15.53 -13.60 -10.12
CA PRO A 31 16.38 -12.49 -9.70
C PRO A 31 17.10 -12.82 -8.38
N THR A 32 18.10 -12.06 -8.06
CA THR A 32 18.59 -11.94 -6.68
C THR A 32 17.57 -11.14 -5.85
N VAL A 33 17.67 -11.21 -4.51
CA VAL A 33 16.83 -10.43 -3.60
C VAL A 33 17.01 -8.93 -3.85
N ASP A 34 18.25 -8.45 -4.07
CA ASP A 34 18.55 -7.05 -4.31
C ASP A 34 17.95 -6.54 -5.63
N GLU A 35 18.03 -7.35 -6.69
CA GLU A 35 17.40 -7.04 -7.99
C GLU A 35 15.88 -6.95 -7.83
N LEU A 36 15.27 -7.89 -7.09
CA LEU A 36 13.84 -7.89 -6.86
C LEU A 36 13.41 -6.67 -6.01
N PHE A 37 14.11 -6.36 -4.94
CA PHE A 37 13.79 -5.20 -4.10
C PHE A 37 13.96 -3.88 -4.85
N THR A 38 14.97 -3.79 -5.73
CA THR A 38 15.14 -2.65 -6.63
C THR A 38 13.97 -2.55 -7.61
N PHE A 39 13.51 -3.68 -8.14
CA PHE A 39 12.35 -3.73 -9.01
C PHE A 39 11.06 -3.33 -8.28
N MET A 40 10.82 -3.84 -7.09
CA MET A 40 9.66 -3.52 -6.25
C MET A 40 9.62 -2.04 -5.84
N ARG A 41 10.79 -1.41 -5.62
CA ARG A 41 10.88 0.03 -5.30
C ARG A 41 10.22 0.90 -6.36
N ASP A 42 10.29 0.49 -7.62
CA ASP A 42 9.78 1.25 -8.75
C ASP A 42 8.38 0.76 -9.20
N ALA A 43 7.69 -0.05 -8.40
CA ALA A 43 6.40 -0.68 -8.75
C ALA A 43 5.37 0.32 -9.29
N GLU A 44 5.08 1.38 -8.55
CA GLU A 44 4.04 2.37 -8.90
C GLU A 44 4.39 3.24 -10.13
N ARG A 45 5.60 3.11 -10.68
CA ARG A 45 6.00 3.80 -11.91
C ARG A 45 5.65 3.00 -13.18
N ARG A 46 5.12 1.78 -13.04
CA ARG A 46 4.81 0.85 -14.13
C ARG A 46 3.35 0.89 -14.57
N PHE A 47 2.51 1.64 -13.89
CA PHE A 47 1.11 1.83 -14.24
C PHE A 47 0.67 3.28 -13.99
N GLU A 48 -0.30 3.76 -14.75
CA GLU A 48 -0.96 5.05 -14.52
C GLU A 48 -2.19 4.90 -13.64
N THR A 49 -2.88 3.77 -13.76
CA THR A 49 -4.03 3.41 -12.93
C THR A 49 -3.90 1.98 -12.44
N LEU A 50 -4.53 1.68 -11.30
CA LEU A 50 -4.56 0.32 -10.77
C LEU A 50 -5.93 0.02 -10.16
N ARG A 51 -6.47 -1.16 -10.45
CA ARG A 51 -7.49 -1.81 -9.63
C ARG A 51 -6.93 -3.07 -9.02
N MET A 52 -7.11 -3.22 -7.72
CA MET A 52 -6.65 -4.38 -6.98
C MET A 52 -7.73 -4.77 -5.96
N ARG A 53 -7.98 -6.07 -5.84
CA ARG A 53 -8.83 -6.62 -4.78
C ARG A 53 -8.01 -7.61 -3.99
N ILE A 54 -7.93 -7.38 -2.68
CA ILE A 54 -7.16 -8.20 -1.74
C ILE A 54 -8.13 -8.86 -0.77
N GLU A 55 -8.02 -10.16 -0.59
CA GLU A 55 -8.69 -10.90 0.48
C GLU A 55 -7.68 -11.20 1.58
N GLU A 56 -8.01 -10.81 2.80
CA GLU A 56 -7.19 -11.00 3.98
C GLU A 56 -7.90 -11.92 4.99
N ARG A 57 -7.15 -12.86 5.55
CA ARG A 57 -7.57 -13.74 6.64
C ARG A 57 -6.57 -13.64 7.78
N VAL A 58 -7.04 -13.17 8.91
CA VAL A 58 -6.26 -13.11 10.16
C VAL A 58 -6.77 -14.22 11.08
N TYR A 59 -5.88 -15.12 11.48
CA TYR A 59 -6.21 -16.25 12.34
C TYR A 59 -6.00 -15.85 13.79
N ALA A 60 -7.09 -15.83 14.57
CA ALA A 60 -7.07 -15.55 16.01
C ALA A 60 -7.82 -16.64 16.77
N GLY A 61 -7.11 -17.43 17.55
CA GLY A 61 -7.68 -18.55 18.31
C GLY A 61 -8.32 -19.59 17.39
N ARG A 62 -9.64 -19.83 17.54
CA ARG A 62 -10.37 -20.87 16.77
C ARG A 62 -11.06 -20.35 15.51
N GLY A 63 -10.86 -19.10 15.15
CA GLY A 63 -11.55 -18.47 14.02
C GLY A 63 -10.63 -17.68 13.11
N ALA A 64 -11.13 -17.35 11.93
CA ALA A 64 -10.50 -16.40 11.03
C ALA A 64 -11.39 -15.18 10.86
N GLN A 65 -10.81 -13.99 10.97
CA GLN A 65 -11.43 -12.75 10.53
C GLN A 65 -11.10 -12.57 9.05
N ILE A 66 -12.13 -12.30 8.26
CA ILE A 66 -11.98 -12.05 6.83
C ILE A 66 -12.23 -10.58 6.57
N GLN A 67 -11.31 -9.97 5.83
CA GLN A 67 -11.42 -8.61 5.32
C GLN A 67 -11.21 -8.64 3.81
N VAL A 68 -11.89 -7.74 3.11
CA VAL A 68 -11.71 -7.57 1.66
C VAL A 68 -11.43 -6.10 1.39
N HIS A 69 -10.33 -5.84 0.71
CA HIS A 69 -9.91 -4.51 0.34
C HIS A 69 -10.05 -4.32 -1.17
N ASP A 70 -10.93 -3.42 -1.57
CA ASP A 70 -11.05 -2.97 -2.96
C ASP A 70 -10.27 -1.66 -3.12
N VAL A 71 -9.20 -1.70 -3.91
CA VAL A 71 -8.30 -0.59 -4.17
C VAL A 71 -8.48 -0.11 -5.60
N ALA A 72 -8.63 1.19 -5.77
CA ALA A 72 -8.53 1.87 -7.06
C ALA A 72 -7.63 3.08 -6.90
N LEU A 73 -6.67 3.27 -7.79
CA LEU A 73 -5.84 4.47 -7.80
C LEU A 73 -5.60 4.97 -9.22
N ARG A 74 -5.34 6.27 -9.32
CA ARG A 74 -4.89 6.97 -10.52
C ARG A 74 -3.79 7.95 -10.13
N HIS A 75 -2.65 7.83 -10.77
CA HIS A 75 -1.57 8.78 -10.58
C HIS A 75 -1.87 10.12 -11.28
N PRO A 76 -1.45 11.26 -10.69
CA PRO A 76 -1.02 11.36 -9.31
C PRO A 76 -2.19 11.62 -8.34
N ASN A 77 -2.08 11.14 -7.10
CA ASN A 77 -2.85 11.57 -5.92
C ASN A 77 -4.32 11.14 -5.83
N GLN A 78 -4.91 10.45 -6.81
CA GLN A 78 -6.28 9.96 -6.70
C GLN A 78 -6.27 8.49 -6.26
N ALA A 79 -6.95 8.18 -5.14
CA ALA A 79 -7.06 6.82 -4.66
C ALA A 79 -8.36 6.59 -3.88
N ARG A 80 -8.83 5.35 -3.91
CA ARG A 80 -9.98 4.87 -3.16
C ARG A 80 -9.66 3.49 -2.60
N VAL A 81 -9.88 3.31 -1.31
CA VAL A 81 -9.80 2.03 -0.62
C VAL A 81 -11.12 1.80 0.10
N VAL A 82 -11.76 0.66 -0.19
CA VAL A 82 -12.95 0.21 0.53
C VAL A 82 -12.61 -1.09 1.21
N THR A 83 -12.70 -1.11 2.54
CA THR A 83 -12.53 -2.32 3.33
C THR A 83 -13.88 -2.82 3.78
N THR A 84 -14.20 -4.08 3.50
CA THR A 84 -15.43 -4.76 3.92
C THR A 84 -15.09 -5.93 4.82
N PHE A 85 -16.01 -6.24 5.74
CA PHE A 85 -15.85 -7.29 6.76
C PHE A 85 -16.93 -8.37 6.59
N PRO A 86 -16.78 -9.33 5.65
CA PRO A 86 -17.82 -10.31 5.32
C PRO A 86 -18.23 -11.20 6.50
N SER A 87 -17.32 -11.41 7.45
CA SER A 87 -17.60 -12.22 8.65
C SER A 87 -18.52 -11.53 9.63
N ASN A 88 -18.71 -10.23 9.52
CA ASN A 88 -19.60 -9.48 10.37
C ASN A 88 -20.99 -9.44 9.73
N LYS A 89 -21.95 -10.21 10.28
CA LYS A 89 -23.32 -10.35 9.75
C LYS A 89 -24.15 -9.06 9.79
N ALA A 90 -23.64 -7.99 10.42
CA ALA A 90 -24.27 -6.68 10.36
C ALA A 90 -24.13 -6.16 8.91
N ALA A 91 -25.25 -6.12 8.19
CA ALA A 91 -25.29 -5.57 6.83
C ALA A 91 -24.71 -4.16 6.80
N GLY A 92 -23.70 -3.93 5.95
CA GLY A 92 -23.13 -2.60 5.72
C GLY A 92 -21.87 -2.26 6.52
N HIS A 93 -21.20 -3.24 7.15
CA HIS A 93 -19.92 -2.97 7.81
C HIS A 93 -18.84 -2.76 6.76
N SER A 94 -18.55 -1.50 6.48
CA SER A 94 -17.47 -1.11 5.56
C SER A 94 -16.81 0.19 6.01
N GLU A 95 -15.56 0.32 5.65
CA GLU A 95 -14.75 1.51 5.82
C GLU A 95 -14.30 2.02 4.46
N LEU A 96 -14.39 3.31 4.25
CA LEU A 96 -13.93 3.99 3.04
C LEU A 96 -12.82 4.96 3.40
N TRP A 97 -11.77 4.92 2.62
CA TRP A 97 -10.78 5.98 2.52
C TRP A 97 -10.69 6.42 1.04
N ILE A 98 -10.78 7.71 0.79
CA ILE A 98 -10.76 8.23 -0.59
C ILE A 98 -10.02 9.56 -0.65
N SER A 99 -9.21 9.73 -1.70
CA SER A 99 -8.57 10.98 -2.08
C SER A 99 -8.93 11.34 -3.51
N ASP A 100 -9.43 12.55 -3.72
CA ASP A 100 -9.65 13.12 -5.05
C ASP A 100 -8.42 13.87 -5.59
N GLY A 101 -7.32 13.90 -4.81
CA GLY A 101 -6.09 14.62 -5.08
C GLY A 101 -5.96 15.94 -4.32
N GLU A 102 -7.05 16.48 -3.80
CA GLU A 102 -7.08 17.71 -3.00
C GLU A 102 -7.57 17.44 -1.58
N ILE A 103 -8.54 16.58 -1.42
CA ILE A 103 -9.19 16.26 -0.16
C ILE A 103 -9.16 14.76 0.10
N VAL A 104 -8.78 14.38 1.30
CA VAL A 104 -8.94 13.02 1.82
C VAL A 104 -10.21 12.96 2.64
N ARG A 105 -11.07 11.98 2.34
CA ARG A 105 -12.25 11.67 3.12
C ARG A 105 -12.16 10.24 3.66
N THR A 106 -12.59 10.03 4.90
CA THR A 106 -12.77 8.70 5.47
C THR A 106 -14.21 8.56 5.92
N TYR A 107 -14.75 7.35 5.86
CA TYR A 107 -16.10 7.08 6.29
C TYR A 107 -16.22 5.66 6.87
N SER A 108 -16.77 5.54 8.06
CA SER A 108 -17.17 4.27 8.67
C SER A 108 -18.69 4.11 8.59
N ALA A 109 -19.14 3.17 7.77
CA ALA A 109 -20.57 2.93 7.57
C ALA A 109 -21.25 2.41 8.85
N GLN A 110 -20.54 1.62 9.65
CA GLN A 110 -21.04 1.08 10.92
C GLN A 110 -21.38 2.17 11.92
N HIS A 111 -20.50 3.17 12.02
CA HIS A 111 -20.63 4.23 13.04
C HIS A 111 -21.24 5.51 12.49
N LYS A 112 -21.47 5.59 11.18
CA LYS A 112 -21.86 6.82 10.47
C LYS A 112 -20.97 8.00 10.81
N LEU A 113 -19.66 7.72 10.90
CA LEU A 113 -18.63 8.71 11.20
C LEU A 113 -17.81 8.99 9.95
N GLY A 114 -17.53 10.26 9.69
CA GLY A 114 -16.71 10.71 8.59
C GLY A 114 -15.67 11.73 8.99
N THR A 115 -14.58 11.80 8.22
CA THR A 115 -13.61 12.89 8.29
C THR A 115 -13.40 13.47 6.90
N SER A 116 -13.12 14.76 6.83
CA SER A 116 -12.74 15.42 5.59
C SER A 116 -11.59 16.38 5.88
N ARG A 117 -10.47 16.20 5.21
CA ARG A 117 -9.29 17.02 5.42
C ARG A 117 -8.55 17.26 4.11
N PRO A 118 -7.92 18.43 3.91
CA PRO A 118 -7.09 18.65 2.75
C PRO A 118 -5.92 17.66 2.75
N VAL A 119 -5.53 17.24 1.53
CA VAL A 119 -4.26 16.51 1.34
C VAL A 119 -3.16 17.42 1.83
N ARG A 120 -2.43 17.00 2.86
CA ARG A 120 -1.27 17.75 3.32
C ARG A 120 -0.16 17.58 2.30
N PRO A 121 0.33 18.68 1.68
CA PRO A 121 1.54 18.57 0.89
C PRO A 121 2.63 18.04 1.83
N ARG A 122 3.24 16.90 1.47
CA ARG A 122 4.42 16.46 2.20
C ARG A 122 5.47 17.53 2.03
N VAL A 123 5.84 18.18 3.12
CA VAL A 123 6.96 19.10 3.12
C VAL A 123 8.17 18.20 2.83
N ARG A 124 8.75 18.32 1.64
CA ARG A 124 10.09 17.79 1.35
C ARG A 124 11.06 18.54 2.26
N GLY A 125 11.03 18.18 3.54
CA GLY A 125 11.90 18.74 4.55
C GLY A 125 13.19 17.98 4.54
N LEU A 126 14.28 18.68 4.26
CA LEU A 126 15.65 18.27 4.49
C LEU A 126 16.13 17.18 3.52
N ASP A 127 17.07 17.56 2.68
CA ASP A 127 17.83 16.66 1.82
C ASP A 127 18.24 15.42 2.65
N PRO A 128 17.82 14.19 2.26
CA PRO A 128 18.21 12.97 2.97
C PRO A 128 19.73 12.82 3.14
N LYS A 129 20.52 13.49 2.30
CA LYS A 129 21.97 13.56 2.43
C LYS A 129 22.46 14.33 3.66
N SER A 130 21.59 15.16 4.27
CA SER A 130 21.94 15.98 5.43
C SER A 130 21.88 15.23 6.77
N TYR A 131 21.30 14.03 6.80
CA TYR A 131 21.12 13.24 8.02
C TYR A 131 21.65 11.81 7.86
N PRO A 132 22.95 11.60 8.13
CA PRO A 132 23.51 10.24 8.14
C PRO A 132 22.77 9.38 9.18
N GLY A 133 22.37 8.18 8.78
CA GLY A 133 21.69 7.21 9.66
C GLY A 133 20.16 7.28 9.67
N ARG A 134 19.51 8.18 8.91
CA ARG A 134 18.06 8.09 8.66
C ARG A 134 17.81 7.31 7.36
N SER A 135 16.91 6.34 7.43
CA SER A 135 16.39 5.67 6.24
C SER A 135 15.76 6.70 5.30
N THR A 136 16.01 6.56 4.01
CA THR A 136 15.32 7.36 2.99
C THR A 136 13.82 7.11 3.12
N VAL A 137 13.05 8.14 3.44
CA VAL A 137 11.59 8.04 3.48
C VAL A 137 11.11 7.94 2.04
N TYR A 138 10.50 6.81 1.70
CA TYR A 138 9.86 6.64 0.42
C TYR A 138 8.60 7.51 0.36
N ASP A 139 8.47 8.30 -0.71
CA ASP A 139 7.32 9.18 -0.94
C ASP A 139 6.55 8.68 -2.16
N PRO A 140 5.40 8.00 -1.97
CA PRO A 140 4.64 7.42 -3.07
C PRO A 140 4.07 8.51 -3.99
N ILE A 141 3.91 8.18 -5.29
CA ILE A 141 3.28 9.07 -6.30
C ILE A 141 1.83 9.33 -5.90
N THR A 142 1.14 8.31 -5.41
CA THR A 142 -0.23 8.42 -4.91
C THR A 142 -0.31 7.82 -3.52
N ALA A 143 -0.60 8.65 -2.53
CA ALA A 143 -0.72 8.18 -1.15
C ALA A 143 -1.92 7.23 -0.99
N LEU A 144 -1.72 6.15 -0.24
CA LEU A 144 -2.76 5.29 0.30
C LEU A 144 -2.82 5.45 1.83
N PRO A 145 -3.82 4.89 2.52
CA PRO A 145 -3.85 4.91 3.97
C PRO A 145 -2.58 4.27 4.54
N ALA A 146 -1.82 5.04 5.32
CA ALA A 146 -0.54 4.60 5.86
C ALA A 146 -0.69 3.37 6.77
N GLU A 147 0.33 2.51 6.76
CA GLU A 147 0.41 1.30 7.60
C GLU A 147 -0.74 0.30 7.35
N THR A 148 -1.35 0.33 6.17
CA THR A 148 -2.39 -0.60 5.77
C THR A 148 -1.87 -1.65 4.79
N LEU A 149 -2.59 -2.78 4.73
CA LEU A 149 -2.30 -3.82 3.75
C LEU A 149 -2.34 -3.32 2.30
N PRO A 150 -3.34 -2.51 1.87
CA PRO A 150 -3.33 -1.89 0.54
C PRO A 150 -2.07 -1.07 0.22
N GLU A 151 -1.60 -0.26 1.17
CA GLU A 151 -0.37 0.51 0.98
C GLU A 151 0.84 -0.41 0.77
N MET A 152 0.98 -1.42 1.61
CA MET A 152 2.08 -2.39 1.55
C MET A 152 2.11 -3.14 0.22
N PHE A 153 0.96 -3.54 -0.30
CA PHE A 153 0.83 -4.30 -1.54
C PHE A 153 1.12 -3.45 -2.78
N VAL A 154 0.63 -2.22 -2.81
CA VAL A 154 0.78 -1.31 -3.95
C VAL A 154 2.12 -0.57 -3.93
N HIS A 155 2.61 -0.20 -2.73
CA HIS A 155 3.84 0.56 -2.50
C HIS A 155 4.86 -0.24 -1.67
N PRO A 156 5.36 -1.37 -2.19
CA PRO A 156 6.17 -2.30 -1.40
C PRO A 156 7.53 -1.76 -0.98
N ALA A 157 7.98 -0.64 -1.54
CA ALA A 157 9.29 -0.06 -1.26
C ALA A 157 9.55 0.17 0.25
N GLY A 158 8.57 0.75 0.94
CA GLY A 158 8.65 0.97 2.39
C GLY A 158 8.72 -0.33 3.18
N TYR A 159 7.93 -1.31 2.79
CA TYR A 159 7.91 -2.63 3.42
C TYR A 159 9.22 -3.40 3.19
N CYS A 160 9.76 -3.39 1.97
CA CYS A 160 11.06 -3.98 1.66
C CYS A 160 12.17 -3.36 2.52
N GLN A 161 12.21 -2.03 2.64
CA GLN A 161 13.27 -1.31 3.33
C GLN A 161 13.16 -1.43 4.85
N ASN A 162 11.95 -1.37 5.42
CA ASN A 162 11.77 -1.23 6.85
C ASN A 162 11.47 -2.56 7.55
N VAL A 163 11.02 -3.57 6.82
CA VAL A 163 10.66 -4.88 7.36
C VAL A 163 11.52 -5.98 6.74
N LEU A 164 11.37 -6.27 5.47
CA LEU A 164 12.04 -7.43 4.86
C LEU A 164 13.56 -7.34 4.92
N SER A 165 14.15 -6.18 4.65
CA SER A 165 15.61 -6.00 4.70
C SER A 165 16.22 -6.15 6.10
N THR A 166 15.40 -6.25 7.13
CA THR A 166 15.87 -6.48 8.50
C THR A 166 16.00 -7.96 8.84
N GLY A 167 15.40 -8.84 8.03
CA GLY A 167 15.48 -10.29 8.15
C GLY A 167 16.44 -10.93 7.16
N VAL A 168 16.44 -12.24 7.12
CA VAL A 168 17.19 -13.02 6.13
C VAL A 168 16.24 -13.43 5.03
N CYS A 169 16.40 -12.82 3.85
CA CYS A 169 15.52 -13.06 2.71
C CYS A 169 16.19 -13.90 1.62
N TRP A 170 15.43 -14.77 0.98
CA TRP A 170 15.84 -15.51 -0.21
C TRP A 170 14.70 -15.71 -1.19
N ILE A 171 15.03 -15.93 -2.46
CA ILE A 171 14.06 -16.30 -3.49
C ILE A 171 13.85 -17.82 -3.41
N SER A 172 12.62 -18.26 -3.16
CA SER A 172 12.28 -19.68 -3.08
C SER A 172 11.75 -20.26 -4.39
N GLY A 173 11.32 -19.40 -5.34
CA GLY A 173 10.82 -19.87 -6.62
C GLY A 173 9.86 -18.90 -7.31
N THR A 174 8.96 -19.47 -8.10
CA THR A 174 7.89 -18.74 -8.79
C THR A 174 6.54 -19.35 -8.44
N ASP A 175 5.49 -18.53 -8.57
CA ASP A 175 4.10 -18.93 -8.36
C ASP A 175 3.20 -18.20 -9.38
N ARG A 176 1.91 -18.46 -9.33
CA ARG A 176 0.87 -17.73 -10.06
C ARG A 176 -0.21 -17.23 -9.11
N VAL A 177 -0.42 -15.91 -9.11
CA VAL A 177 -1.48 -15.27 -8.33
C VAL A 177 -2.34 -14.44 -9.28
N ALA A 178 -3.67 -14.55 -9.17
CA ALA A 178 -4.63 -13.88 -10.07
C ALA A 178 -4.31 -14.12 -11.57
N GLY A 179 -3.78 -15.31 -11.93
CA GLY A 179 -3.41 -15.67 -13.29
C GLY A 179 -2.09 -15.08 -13.80
N ARG A 180 -1.35 -14.33 -12.99
CA ARG A 180 -0.10 -13.63 -13.35
C ARG A 180 1.11 -14.36 -12.75
N GLU A 181 2.23 -14.32 -13.46
CA GLU A 181 3.49 -14.88 -12.95
C GLU A 181 4.03 -14.01 -11.81
N ALA A 182 4.54 -14.65 -10.78
CA ALA A 182 5.05 -13.99 -9.60
C ALA A 182 6.32 -14.69 -9.06
N ILE A 183 7.13 -13.92 -8.33
CA ILE A 183 8.35 -14.39 -7.66
C ILE A 183 8.02 -14.58 -6.18
N VAL A 184 8.43 -15.71 -5.60
CA VAL A 184 8.23 -16.02 -4.18
C VAL A 184 9.49 -15.68 -3.40
N VAL A 185 9.32 -14.88 -2.35
CA VAL A 185 10.36 -14.48 -1.41
C VAL A 185 9.98 -14.99 -0.03
N GLU A 186 10.90 -15.66 0.60
CA GLU A 186 10.84 -16.04 2.01
C GLU A 186 11.70 -15.08 2.82
N CYS A 187 11.29 -14.78 4.03
CA CYS A 187 12.03 -13.92 4.94
C CYS A 187 11.91 -14.41 6.37
N ASP A 188 13.04 -14.83 6.96
CA ASP A 188 13.14 -15.21 8.36
C ASP A 188 13.47 -14.00 9.23
N HIS A 189 12.84 -13.95 10.38
CA HIS A 189 13.08 -12.97 11.43
C HIS A 189 13.05 -11.51 10.99
N PRO A 190 12.14 -11.11 10.04
CA PRO A 190 11.99 -9.71 9.76
C PRO A 190 11.49 -9.01 11.03
N ARG A 191 11.84 -7.73 11.15
CA ARG A 191 11.37 -6.92 12.26
C ARG A 191 9.85 -6.84 12.21
N ALA A 192 9.17 -7.38 13.22
CA ALA A 192 7.73 -7.18 13.35
C ALA A 192 7.42 -5.68 13.46
N VAL A 193 6.35 -5.24 12.83
CA VAL A 193 5.88 -3.84 12.91
C VAL A 193 5.54 -3.46 14.35
N GLU A 194 5.16 -4.42 15.16
CA GLU A 194 4.94 -4.24 16.60
C GLU A 194 6.28 -4.15 17.35
N ARG A 195 6.68 -2.94 17.65
CA ARG A 195 7.98 -2.56 18.24
C ARG A 195 8.34 -3.20 19.58
N TYR A 196 7.43 -3.93 20.20
CA TYR A 196 7.58 -4.42 21.59
C TYR A 196 7.73 -5.92 21.71
N VAL A 197 7.62 -6.66 20.61
CA VAL A 197 7.74 -8.12 20.64
C VAL A 197 8.83 -8.53 19.68
N ASP A 198 10.00 -8.87 20.23
CA ASP A 198 11.00 -9.61 19.47
C ASP A 198 10.45 -11.04 19.27
N ARG A 199 10.11 -11.38 18.04
CA ARG A 199 9.60 -12.70 17.66
C ARG A 199 10.61 -13.38 16.74
N PRO A 200 11.60 -14.07 17.32
CA PRO A 200 12.62 -14.77 16.54
C PRO A 200 12.05 -15.92 15.69
N ASP A 201 10.82 -16.33 15.96
CA ASP A 201 10.06 -17.35 15.25
C ASP A 201 9.09 -16.78 14.18
N TYR A 202 9.17 -15.46 13.92
CA TYR A 202 8.36 -14.81 12.89
C TYR A 202 8.96 -15.03 11.51
N HIS A 203 8.12 -15.48 10.59
CA HIS A 203 8.46 -15.74 9.20
C HIS A 203 7.42 -15.11 8.28
N VAL A 204 7.88 -14.52 7.17
CA VAL A 204 7.03 -13.93 6.15
C VAL A 204 7.39 -14.50 4.79
N GLN A 205 6.38 -14.98 4.08
CA GLN A 205 6.47 -15.26 2.65
C GLN A 205 5.70 -14.17 1.90
N ILE A 206 6.32 -13.55 0.90
CA ILE A 206 5.61 -12.68 -0.04
C ILE A 206 5.73 -13.22 -1.46
N THR A 207 4.72 -12.91 -2.25
CA THR A 207 4.71 -13.18 -3.69
C THR A 207 4.59 -11.86 -4.44
N VAL A 208 5.50 -11.62 -5.38
CA VAL A 208 5.65 -10.33 -6.07
C VAL A 208 5.32 -10.51 -7.55
N ASP A 209 4.43 -9.69 -8.09
CA ASP A 209 4.09 -9.69 -9.51
C ASP A 209 5.33 -9.41 -10.38
N ARG A 210 5.56 -10.27 -11.38
CA ARG A 210 6.76 -10.20 -12.20
C ARG A 210 6.77 -9.04 -13.20
N LEU A 211 5.60 -8.48 -13.52
CA LEU A 211 5.46 -7.36 -14.46
C LEU A 211 5.46 -6.01 -13.76
N ASP A 212 4.71 -5.90 -12.67
CA ASP A 212 4.45 -4.61 -12.03
C ASP A 212 5.21 -4.41 -10.71
N GLY A 213 5.71 -5.49 -10.09
CA GLY A 213 6.48 -5.40 -8.85
C GLY A 213 5.64 -5.14 -7.59
N VAL A 214 4.31 -5.18 -7.70
CA VAL A 214 3.40 -5.11 -6.55
C VAL A 214 3.38 -6.45 -5.81
N ILE A 215 3.09 -6.41 -4.50
CA ILE A 215 2.88 -7.65 -3.75
C ILE A 215 1.51 -8.22 -4.12
N THR A 216 1.46 -9.52 -4.40
CA THR A 216 0.23 -10.22 -4.78
C THR A 216 -0.23 -11.23 -3.73
N ARG A 217 0.65 -11.66 -2.86
CA ARG A 217 0.32 -12.52 -1.73
C ARG A 217 1.30 -12.30 -0.58
N MET A 218 0.79 -12.44 0.63
CA MET A 218 1.58 -12.43 1.86
C MET A 218 1.06 -13.51 2.80
N VAL A 219 1.97 -14.26 3.38
CA VAL A 219 1.70 -15.24 4.43
C VAL A 219 2.61 -14.92 5.60
N GLU A 220 2.04 -14.71 6.76
CA GLU A 220 2.78 -14.51 8.00
C GLU A 220 2.59 -15.73 8.90
N SER A 221 3.66 -16.18 9.53
CA SER A 221 3.63 -17.26 10.49
C SER A 221 4.51 -16.98 11.71
N VAL A 222 4.13 -17.56 12.82
CA VAL A 222 4.85 -17.47 14.10
C VAL A 222 4.97 -18.89 14.66
N GLY A 223 6.19 -19.34 14.93
CA GLY A 223 6.43 -20.71 15.39
C GLY A 223 5.96 -21.78 14.42
N GLY A 224 5.91 -21.48 13.12
CA GLY A 224 5.41 -22.36 12.07
C GLY A 224 3.87 -22.37 11.92
N GLU A 225 3.13 -21.67 12.77
CA GLU A 225 1.67 -21.51 12.63
C GLU A 225 1.35 -20.27 11.82
N VAL A 226 0.50 -20.42 10.78
CA VAL A 226 0.04 -19.30 9.97
C VAL A 226 -0.88 -18.41 10.79
N THR A 227 -0.52 -17.13 10.90
CA THR A 227 -1.28 -16.11 11.63
C THR A 227 -2.06 -15.18 10.70
N ARG A 228 -1.58 -15.00 9.46
CA ARG A 228 -2.21 -14.12 8.48
C ARG A 228 -1.95 -14.60 7.07
N VAL A 229 -2.95 -14.51 6.23
CA VAL A 229 -2.85 -14.70 4.77
C VAL A 229 -3.57 -13.55 4.09
N ALA A 230 -2.89 -12.87 3.18
CA ALA A 230 -3.49 -11.88 2.31
C ALA A 230 -3.15 -12.20 0.85
N GLU A 231 -4.14 -12.20 -0.03
CA GLU A 231 -3.96 -12.58 -1.44
C GLU A 231 -4.77 -11.67 -2.35
N VAL A 232 -4.14 -11.25 -3.44
CA VAL A 232 -4.78 -10.51 -4.53
C VAL A 232 -5.61 -11.47 -5.36
N VAL A 233 -6.92 -11.27 -5.37
CA VAL A 233 -7.86 -12.06 -6.17
C VAL A 233 -8.16 -11.41 -7.52
N ASN A 234 -7.89 -10.11 -7.65
CA ASN A 234 -7.98 -9.38 -8.91
C ASN A 234 -6.91 -8.30 -8.97
N LEU A 235 -6.19 -8.22 -10.09
CA LEU A 235 -5.16 -7.22 -10.37
C LEU A 235 -5.31 -6.73 -11.81
N ALA A 236 -5.56 -5.44 -11.98
CA ALA A 236 -5.71 -4.81 -13.28
C ALA A 236 -4.97 -3.47 -13.32
N PRO A 237 -3.67 -3.48 -13.67
CA PRO A 237 -2.94 -2.27 -14.00
C PRO A 237 -3.52 -1.63 -15.26
N ASP A 238 -3.42 -0.32 -15.37
CA ASP A 238 -3.89 0.51 -16.47
C ASP A 238 -5.37 0.31 -16.84
N ALA A 239 -6.17 -0.13 -15.83
CA ALA A 239 -7.61 -0.26 -15.98
C ALA A 239 -8.27 1.10 -16.21
N ALA A 240 -9.25 1.14 -17.11
CA ALA A 240 -10.09 2.32 -17.28
C ALA A 240 -10.90 2.60 -16.01
N LEU A 241 -10.63 3.72 -15.35
CA LEU A 241 -11.34 4.17 -14.16
C LEU A 241 -12.16 5.40 -14.49
N PRO A 242 -13.52 5.37 -14.34
CA PRO A 242 -14.36 6.55 -14.47
C PRO A 242 -13.92 7.65 -13.47
N ALA A 243 -14.13 8.92 -13.83
CA ALA A 243 -13.83 10.04 -12.91
C ALA A 243 -14.60 9.91 -11.59
N THR A 244 -15.84 9.43 -11.66
CA THR A 244 -16.71 9.20 -10.50
C THR A 244 -16.18 8.15 -9.50
N THR A 245 -15.16 7.37 -9.89
CA THR A 245 -14.50 6.43 -8.97
C THR A 245 -13.95 7.15 -7.73
N PHE A 246 -13.50 8.39 -7.87
CA PHE A 246 -12.84 9.17 -6.83
C PHE A 246 -13.73 10.27 -6.25
N GLU A 247 -15.02 10.24 -6.55
CA GLU A 247 -16.04 11.11 -5.98
C GLU A 247 -16.72 10.41 -4.79
N PHE A 248 -16.99 11.17 -3.74
CA PHE A 248 -17.72 10.66 -2.59
C PHE A 248 -18.42 11.80 -1.85
N GLU A 249 -19.70 11.57 -1.58
CA GLU A 249 -20.52 12.41 -0.72
C GLU A 249 -20.92 11.61 0.52
N PHE A 250 -20.85 12.25 1.67
CA PHE A 250 -21.24 11.58 2.92
C PHE A 250 -22.74 11.28 2.93
N PRO A 251 -23.14 10.05 3.29
CA PRO A 251 -24.55 9.71 3.44
C PRO A 251 -25.24 10.62 4.48
N GLU A 252 -26.54 10.80 4.31
CA GLU A 252 -27.35 11.54 5.27
C GLU A 252 -27.23 10.97 6.69
N GLY A 253 -27.13 11.84 7.68
CA GLY A 253 -26.95 11.45 9.07
C GLY A 253 -25.51 11.08 9.46
N THR A 254 -24.53 11.37 8.60
CA THR A 254 -23.10 11.22 8.95
C THR A 254 -22.68 12.30 9.93
N THR A 255 -22.03 11.88 11.01
CA THR A 255 -21.34 12.80 11.93
C THR A 255 -19.92 13.03 11.45
N LEU A 256 -19.58 14.30 11.15
CA LEU A 256 -18.22 14.67 10.75
C LEU A 256 -17.35 14.95 11.99
N LEU A 257 -16.18 14.30 12.01
CA LEU A 257 -15.15 14.52 13.01
C LEU A 257 -14.10 15.49 12.42
N TYR A 258 -13.60 16.38 13.25
CA TYR A 258 -12.63 17.43 12.89
C TYR A 258 -11.19 16.97 13.10
#